data_51fd9a809058f67c00db0e665e371c53
#
_entry.id   51fd9a809058f67c00db0e665e371c53
#
_cell.length_a   1.000
_cell.length_b   1.000
_cell.length_c   1.000
_cell.angle_alpha   90.00
_cell.angle_beta   90.00
_cell.angle_gamma   90.00
#
_symmetry.space_group_name_H-M   'P 1'
#
loop_
_entity.id
_entity.type
_entity.pdbx_description
1 polymer ?
#
loop_
_entity_poly.entity_id
_entity_poly.type
_entity_poly.pdbx_seq_one_letter_code
_entity_poly.pdbx_strand_id
1 'polypeptide(L)'
;MLSFNKFRPQGVVANLFNQTRPTLIAPDTFISTRSYSIFQKTLDDPLRTSPTCFAGKTVLVTGANTGLGFEAALKSFGLHAKHVILGVRDVEKGEQAKQRILQTMPQIPLSLSETTRDGNPTSQRISVRKLDMSDYDSIHNFVNELAAKDGPLDVAILNAGVFGVKYEPLSKYGWENDLQVNVLSTALLSLLLLHAKAIKPKTGVLEFVASRRMRTVRLTEEEKNAPSLLEVFNRKQEKFDASRQYQVSKLLLVAFYKSLATRSANLVQGSPIITAVCPGFCQSNLSRGHQGFAADVLRAVLNTFVLRRTEEGARTLVTGTIPEEERHGRFWYDDELHDVMLPDNVGDTQQFANKILQDVITAIQCDTSVPVV
;
A
#
# COMPACT_ATOMS: atom_id res chain seq x y z
N MET A 1 -34.05 45.95 -10.60
CA MET A 1 -32.73 46.60 -10.49
C MET A 1 -32.35 46.59 -9.03
N LEU A 2 -31.59 45.66 -8.57
CA LEU A 2 -30.90 45.69 -7.27
C LEU A 2 -29.64 44.82 -7.43
N SER A 3 -28.51 45.49 -7.31
CA SER A 3 -27.14 45.01 -7.55
C SER A 3 -26.68 44.18 -6.36
N PHE A 4 -26.17 42.96 -6.63
CA PHE A 4 -25.47 42.16 -5.63
C PHE A 4 -23.98 42.51 -5.64
N ASN A 5 -23.53 43.10 -4.58
CA ASN A 5 -22.14 43.45 -4.29
C ASN A 5 -21.36 42.17 -3.90
N LYS A 6 -20.26 41.90 -4.62
CA LYS A 6 -19.27 40.88 -4.31
C LYS A 6 -18.43 41.28 -3.10
N PHE A 7 -18.54 40.55 -2.01
CA PHE A 7 -17.55 40.57 -0.94
C PHE A 7 -16.42 39.62 -1.27
N ARG A 8 -15.22 40.13 -1.55
CA ARG A 8 -13.96 39.41 -1.49
C ARG A 8 -13.34 39.67 -0.12
N PRO A 9 -12.93 38.62 0.65
CA PRO A 9 -11.98 38.86 1.72
C PRO A 9 -10.56 38.83 1.13
N GLN A 10 -9.94 40.00 1.09
CA GLN A 10 -8.51 40.14 0.86
C GLN A 10 -7.78 40.10 2.20
N GLY A 11 -6.71 39.28 2.26
CA GLY A 11 -5.50 39.65 2.95
C GLY A 11 -5.42 39.42 4.46
N VAL A 12 -5.04 38.19 4.88
CA VAL A 12 -4.33 38.01 6.15
C VAL A 12 -3.23 36.91 6.07
N VAL A 13 -3.08 36.20 4.99
CA VAL A 13 -2.11 35.06 4.92
C VAL A 13 -0.81 35.40 4.19
N ALA A 14 -0.69 36.54 3.56
CA ALA A 14 0.47 36.88 2.72
C ALA A 14 1.70 37.43 3.46
N ASN A 15 1.63 37.73 4.76
CA ASN A 15 2.69 38.47 5.48
C ASN A 15 3.53 37.64 6.48
N LEU A 16 3.40 36.32 6.53
CA LEU A 16 4.15 35.48 7.49
C LEU A 16 5.40 34.81 6.90
N PHE A 17 5.68 35.00 5.60
CA PHE A 17 6.80 34.28 4.94
C PHE A 17 7.96 35.18 4.46
N ASN A 18 8.01 36.44 4.86
CA ASN A 18 9.02 37.40 4.34
C ASN A 18 10.02 37.94 5.38
N GLN A 19 10.33 37.24 6.43
CA GLN A 19 11.45 37.64 7.30
C GLN A 19 12.32 36.43 7.69
N THR A 20 13.63 36.67 7.46
CA THR A 20 14.82 35.90 7.86
C THR A 20 15.29 34.80 6.88
N ARG A 21 16.26 35.21 6.02
CA ARG A 21 17.25 34.30 5.43
C ARG A 21 18.27 33.93 6.51
N PRO A 22 18.52 32.67 6.81
CA PRO A 22 19.75 32.24 7.46
C PRO A 22 20.83 31.94 6.42
N THR A 23 22.01 32.34 6.77
CA THR A 23 23.30 32.22 6.09
C THR A 23 23.67 30.77 5.75
N LEU A 24 24.30 30.62 4.58
CA LEU A 24 24.92 29.44 4.01
C LEU A 24 25.72 28.60 5.01
N ILE A 25 25.43 27.31 5.08
CA ILE A 25 26.35 26.24 5.46
C ILE A 25 26.38 25.21 4.30
N ALA A 26 27.61 24.78 3.98
CA ALA A 26 28.11 24.13 2.78
C ALA A 26 27.46 22.78 2.37
N PRO A 27 27.76 22.26 1.16
CA PRO A 27 26.91 21.39 0.38
C PRO A 27 27.24 19.93 0.60
N ASP A 28 26.23 19.08 0.83
CA ASP A 28 26.22 17.67 0.41
C ASP A 28 24.89 16.95 0.81
N THR A 29 23.75 17.58 0.57
CA THR A 29 22.48 16.85 0.54
C THR A 29 21.50 17.54 -0.40
N PHE A 30 21.60 17.21 -1.68
CA PHE A 30 20.54 17.52 -2.66
C PHE A 30 19.27 16.71 -2.34
N ILE A 31 18.53 17.10 -1.31
CA ILE A 31 17.12 16.76 -1.20
C ILE A 31 16.40 17.73 -2.11
N SER A 32 15.87 17.22 -3.22
CA SER A 32 15.29 18.08 -4.25
C SER A 32 14.14 18.89 -3.68
N THR A 33 14.21 20.20 -3.84
CA THR A 33 13.10 21.16 -3.66
C THR A 33 11.81 20.71 -4.38
N ARG A 34 11.88 19.74 -5.25
CA ARG A 34 10.81 19.11 -6.02
C ARG A 34 9.93 18.16 -5.18
N SER A 35 10.49 17.41 -4.20
CA SER A 35 9.70 16.58 -3.29
C SER A 35 8.80 17.42 -2.39
N TYR A 36 9.30 18.58 -1.94
CA TYR A 36 8.53 19.54 -1.18
C TYR A 36 7.38 20.14 -2.00
N SER A 37 7.61 20.46 -3.29
CA SER A 37 6.58 21.05 -4.16
C SER A 37 5.45 20.05 -4.52
N ILE A 38 5.76 18.75 -4.63
CA ILE A 38 4.75 17.71 -4.88
C ILE A 38 3.93 17.44 -3.61
N PHE A 39 4.58 17.45 -2.46
CA PHE A 39 3.90 17.41 -1.17
C PHE A 39 2.96 18.61 -1.00
N GLN A 40 3.44 19.84 -1.32
CA GLN A 40 2.63 21.05 -1.34
C GLN A 40 1.42 20.90 -2.27
N LYS A 41 1.59 20.37 -3.50
CA LYS A 41 0.47 20.11 -4.43
C LYS A 41 -0.54 19.08 -3.90
N THR A 42 -0.10 18.13 -3.09
CA THR A 42 -1.00 17.18 -2.41
C THR A 42 -1.78 17.87 -1.28
N LEU A 43 -1.19 18.88 -0.64
CA LEU A 43 -1.82 19.71 0.38
C LEU A 43 -2.73 20.79 -0.23
N ASP A 44 -2.38 21.30 -1.43
CA ASP A 44 -3.06 22.41 -2.08
C ASP A 44 -4.27 21.97 -2.94
N ASP A 45 -4.58 20.67 -3.01
CA ASP A 45 -5.77 20.15 -3.68
C ASP A 45 -6.98 20.19 -2.69
N PRO A 46 -7.81 21.23 -2.72
CA PRO A 46 -8.87 21.43 -1.71
C PRO A 46 -9.97 20.38 -1.75
N LEU A 47 -10.00 19.54 -2.79
CA LEU A 47 -11.05 18.52 -2.99
C LEU A 47 -10.62 17.12 -2.55
N ARG A 48 -9.32 16.86 -2.29
CA ARG A 48 -8.81 15.48 -2.23
C ARG A 48 -8.03 15.09 -0.98
N THR A 49 -7.40 16.02 -0.28
CA THR A 49 -6.76 15.71 1.02
C THR A 49 -6.75 16.93 1.91
N SER A 50 -7.58 16.95 2.94
CA SER A 50 -7.37 17.87 4.05
C SER A 50 -5.95 17.65 4.60
N PRO A 51 -5.17 18.71 4.90
CA PRO A 51 -3.86 18.60 5.56
C PRO A 51 -3.89 17.77 6.84
N THR A 52 -5.07 17.60 7.42
CA THR A 52 -5.29 16.88 8.67
C THR A 52 -5.92 15.48 8.47
N CYS A 53 -6.00 14.94 7.24
CA CYS A 53 -6.73 13.69 6.98
C CYS A 53 -6.20 12.49 7.78
N PHE A 54 -4.95 12.51 8.24
CA PHE A 54 -4.35 11.49 9.10
C PHE A 54 -4.17 11.91 10.56
N ALA A 55 -4.59 13.11 10.95
CA ALA A 55 -4.48 13.57 12.32
C ALA A 55 -5.18 12.60 13.28
N GLY A 56 -4.47 12.18 14.34
CA GLY A 56 -4.96 11.23 15.33
C GLY A 56 -4.99 9.76 14.87
N LYS A 57 -4.66 9.45 13.60
CA LYS A 57 -4.74 8.10 13.04
C LYS A 57 -3.47 7.29 13.24
N THR A 58 -3.64 5.98 13.48
CA THR A 58 -2.59 4.98 13.45
C THR A 58 -2.60 4.27 12.10
N VAL A 59 -1.47 4.32 11.39
CA VAL A 59 -1.31 3.85 10.02
C VAL A 59 -0.24 2.78 9.94
N LEU A 60 -0.58 1.61 9.42
CA LEU A 60 0.36 0.56 9.04
C LEU A 60 0.68 0.65 7.56
N VAL A 61 1.97 0.58 7.19
CA VAL A 61 2.41 0.39 5.81
C VAL A 61 3.36 -0.80 5.74
N THR A 62 3.02 -1.81 4.93
CA THR A 62 3.91 -2.96 4.71
C THR A 62 4.88 -2.72 3.57
N GLY A 63 6.12 -3.21 3.68
CA GLY A 63 7.19 -2.93 2.71
C GLY A 63 7.63 -1.47 2.71
N ALA A 64 7.57 -0.80 3.87
CA ALA A 64 7.73 0.64 4.01
C ALA A 64 9.17 1.16 4.02
N ASN A 65 10.18 0.31 3.81
CA ASN A 65 11.58 0.74 3.82
C ASN A 65 12.07 1.35 2.50
N THR A 66 11.31 1.20 1.41
CA THR A 66 11.69 1.72 0.08
C THR A 66 10.47 1.90 -0.84
N GLY A 67 10.66 2.65 -1.93
CA GLY A 67 9.67 2.77 -3.02
C GLY A 67 8.34 3.35 -2.57
N LEU A 68 7.26 2.81 -3.12
CA LEU A 68 5.89 3.28 -2.85
C LEU A 68 5.52 3.24 -1.35
N GLY A 69 5.91 2.16 -0.66
CA GLY A 69 5.64 2.01 0.78
C GLY A 69 6.35 3.06 1.63
N PHE A 70 7.62 3.38 1.29
CA PHE A 70 8.35 4.46 1.96
C PHE A 70 7.67 5.81 1.75
N GLU A 71 7.31 6.13 0.52
CA GLU A 71 6.65 7.40 0.18
C GLU A 71 5.24 7.50 0.79
N ALA A 72 4.50 6.38 0.87
CA ALA A 72 3.20 6.35 1.54
C ALA A 72 3.36 6.59 3.06
N ALA A 73 4.36 5.99 3.70
CA ALA A 73 4.67 6.22 5.11
C ALA A 73 5.11 7.67 5.37
N LEU A 74 5.99 8.21 4.50
CA LEU A 74 6.42 9.61 4.56
C LEU A 74 5.23 10.58 4.45
N LYS A 75 4.33 10.35 3.48
CA LYS A 75 3.11 11.17 3.31
C LYS A 75 2.17 11.04 4.50
N SER A 76 1.92 9.84 5.00
CA SER A 76 1.08 9.61 6.18
C SER A 76 1.62 10.36 7.41
N PHE A 77 2.94 10.30 7.62
CA PHE A 77 3.59 11.05 8.69
C PHE A 77 3.47 12.57 8.50
N GLY A 78 3.71 13.07 7.28
CA GLY A 78 3.58 14.48 6.92
C GLY A 78 2.14 15.00 7.01
N LEU A 79 1.14 14.16 6.82
CA LEU A 79 -0.28 14.45 7.00
C LEU A 79 -0.75 14.26 8.47
N HIS A 80 0.18 14.35 9.41
CA HIS A 80 -0.05 14.37 10.86
C HIS A 80 -0.59 13.07 11.46
N ALA A 81 -0.30 11.89 10.85
CA ALA A 81 -0.63 10.62 11.50
C ALA A 81 -0.12 10.61 12.95
N LYS A 82 -0.96 10.12 13.89
CA LYS A 82 -0.57 9.96 15.28
C LYS A 82 0.58 8.95 15.40
N HIS A 83 0.49 7.86 14.66
CA HIS A 83 1.49 6.81 14.66
C HIS A 83 1.59 6.16 13.28
N VAL A 84 2.80 5.98 12.75
CA VAL A 84 3.09 5.27 11.49
C VAL A 84 3.92 4.03 11.82
N ILE A 85 3.41 2.87 11.45
CA ILE A 85 4.04 1.58 11.69
C ILE A 85 4.65 1.09 10.37
N LEU A 86 5.96 0.95 10.32
CA LEU A 86 6.70 0.44 9.18
C LEU A 86 6.84 -1.08 9.32
N GLY A 87 6.01 -1.86 8.61
CA GLY A 87 6.15 -3.32 8.51
C GLY A 87 7.23 -3.68 7.50
N VAL A 88 8.37 -4.24 7.93
CA VAL A 88 9.53 -4.46 7.06
C VAL A 88 10.22 -5.80 7.34
N ARG A 89 10.75 -6.43 6.28
CA ARG A 89 11.51 -7.67 6.40
C ARG A 89 12.83 -7.48 7.15
N ASP A 90 13.52 -6.39 6.88
CA ASP A 90 14.81 -6.02 7.44
C ASP A 90 14.63 -4.81 8.35
N VAL A 91 14.72 -5.05 9.66
CA VAL A 91 14.48 -4.02 10.69
C VAL A 91 15.52 -2.89 10.61
N GLU A 92 16.78 -3.20 10.29
CA GLU A 92 17.83 -2.19 10.17
C GLU A 92 17.53 -1.22 9.01
N LYS A 93 17.11 -1.75 7.84
CA LYS A 93 16.65 -0.90 6.72
C LYS A 93 15.37 -0.15 7.06
N GLY A 94 14.55 -0.71 7.91
CA GLY A 94 13.37 -0.02 8.45
C GLY A 94 13.74 1.17 9.32
N GLU A 95 14.71 1.01 10.22
CA GLU A 95 15.21 2.11 11.06
C GLU A 95 15.90 3.20 10.20
N GLN A 96 16.66 2.82 9.18
CA GLN A 96 17.20 3.77 8.21
C GLN A 96 16.09 4.56 7.49
N ALA A 97 15.01 3.88 7.10
CA ALA A 97 13.85 4.53 6.49
C ALA A 97 13.16 5.49 7.46
N LYS A 98 12.97 5.10 8.72
CA LYS A 98 12.45 5.96 9.78
C LYS A 98 13.29 7.21 9.95
N GLN A 99 14.62 7.09 10.03
CA GLN A 99 15.51 8.25 10.13
C GLN A 99 15.39 9.18 8.92
N ARG A 100 15.29 8.62 7.71
CA ARG A 100 15.06 9.41 6.49
C ARG A 100 13.73 10.17 6.53
N ILE A 101 12.64 9.56 7.02
CA ILE A 101 11.35 10.24 7.17
C ILE A 101 11.49 11.41 8.13
N LEU A 102 12.12 11.20 9.29
CA LEU A 102 12.33 12.25 10.30
C LEU A 102 13.20 13.39 9.79
N GLN A 103 14.23 13.10 8.99
CA GLN A 103 15.08 14.11 8.37
C GLN A 103 14.41 14.89 7.24
N THR A 104 13.55 14.24 6.46
CA THR A 104 12.82 14.87 5.33
C THR A 104 11.75 15.83 5.82
N MET A 105 11.21 15.60 7.02
CA MET A 105 10.19 16.41 7.67
C MET A 105 10.74 17.09 8.94
N PRO A 106 11.81 17.91 8.84
CA PRO A 106 12.30 18.65 9.99
C PRO A 106 11.30 19.74 10.33
N GLN A 107 10.52 19.54 11.36
CA GLN A 107 9.67 20.56 11.96
C GLN A 107 8.46 21.01 11.10
N ILE A 108 7.46 20.16 10.99
CA ILE A 108 6.10 20.72 10.96
C ILE A 108 5.98 21.51 12.27
N PRO A 109 5.75 22.86 12.20
CA PRO A 109 5.64 23.64 13.40
C PRO A 109 4.61 23.02 14.34
N LEU A 110 5.00 22.74 15.56
CA LEU A 110 4.13 22.22 16.63
C LEU A 110 2.89 23.13 16.89
N SER A 111 2.88 24.34 16.32
CA SER A 111 1.77 25.28 16.40
C SER A 111 0.50 24.89 15.63
N LEU A 112 0.60 23.90 14.70
CA LEU A 112 -0.58 23.28 14.04
C LEU A 112 -0.84 21.87 14.55
N SER A 113 0.06 21.28 15.32
CA SER A 113 -0.27 20.14 16.14
C SER A 113 -0.95 20.69 17.38
N GLU A 114 -2.21 20.39 17.59
CA GLU A 114 -2.67 20.21 18.96
C GLU A 114 -1.57 19.38 19.59
N THR A 115 -0.83 20.00 20.51
CA THR A 115 0.15 19.33 21.36
C THR A 115 -0.49 17.99 21.68
N THR A 116 0.14 16.88 21.23
CA THR A 116 -0.29 15.59 21.75
C THR A 116 -0.27 15.79 23.24
N ARG A 117 -1.43 15.79 23.88
CA ARG A 117 -1.59 16.03 25.33
C ARG A 117 -0.64 15.18 26.16
N ASP A 118 0.07 14.27 25.50
CA ASP A 118 0.94 13.24 26.03
C ASP A 118 2.44 13.57 25.95
N GLY A 119 2.84 14.75 25.42
CA GLY A 119 4.26 15.19 25.40
C GLY A 119 5.23 14.26 24.63
N ASN A 120 4.72 13.43 23.72
CA ASN A 120 5.51 12.39 23.07
C ASN A 120 6.42 12.98 21.99
N PRO A 121 7.75 12.70 22.00
CA PRO A 121 8.66 13.22 20.99
C PRO A 121 8.31 12.69 19.60
N THR A 122 8.55 13.51 18.56
CA THR A 122 8.24 13.21 17.15
C THR A 122 8.78 11.85 16.68
N SER A 123 9.92 11.40 17.24
CA SER A 123 10.52 10.10 16.93
C SER A 123 9.68 8.90 17.38
N GLN A 124 8.81 9.07 18.38
CA GLN A 124 7.91 8.01 18.87
C GLN A 124 6.66 7.85 17.98
N ARG A 125 6.40 8.77 17.07
CA ARG A 125 5.32 8.66 16.09
C ARG A 125 5.61 7.69 14.95
N ILE A 126 6.80 7.12 14.86
CA ILE A 126 7.16 6.10 13.88
C ILE A 126 7.76 4.90 14.60
N SER A 127 7.21 3.73 14.37
CA SER A 127 7.77 2.47 14.83
C SER A 127 8.12 1.55 13.67
N VAL A 128 9.14 0.75 13.85
CA VAL A 128 9.55 -0.30 12.90
C VAL A 128 9.22 -1.66 13.50
N ARG A 129 8.59 -2.52 12.70
CA ARG A 129 8.18 -3.87 13.10
C ARG A 129 8.70 -4.87 12.07
N LYS A 130 9.23 -5.99 12.55
CA LYS A 130 9.62 -7.11 11.71
C LYS A 130 8.40 -7.73 11.06
N LEU A 131 8.39 -7.76 9.71
CA LEU A 131 7.36 -8.42 8.91
C LEU A 131 8.01 -9.03 7.66
N ASP A 132 8.21 -10.34 7.67
CA ASP A 132 8.70 -11.09 6.53
C ASP A 132 7.54 -11.81 5.84
N MET A 133 7.19 -11.34 4.65
CA MET A 133 6.10 -11.91 3.85
C MET A 133 6.46 -13.26 3.21
N SER A 134 7.66 -13.78 3.38
CA SER A 134 8.04 -15.14 2.99
C SER A 134 7.92 -16.16 4.12
N ASP A 135 7.51 -15.70 5.32
CA ASP A 135 7.41 -16.52 6.52
C ASP A 135 6.10 -16.25 7.29
N TYR A 136 5.22 -17.24 7.34
CA TYR A 136 3.93 -17.14 8.02
C TYR A 136 4.06 -16.93 9.53
N ASP A 137 5.08 -17.52 10.18
CA ASP A 137 5.33 -17.29 11.60
C ASP A 137 5.67 -15.83 11.88
N SER A 138 6.43 -15.18 10.96
CA SER A 138 6.71 -13.76 11.07
C SER A 138 5.44 -12.91 10.95
N ILE A 139 4.49 -13.30 10.09
CA ILE A 139 3.21 -12.60 9.93
C ILE A 139 2.35 -12.74 11.19
N HIS A 140 2.27 -13.94 11.77
CA HIS A 140 1.56 -14.19 13.03
C HIS A 140 2.12 -13.38 14.19
N ASN A 141 3.44 -13.43 14.37
CA ASN A 141 4.11 -12.68 15.42
C ASN A 141 3.90 -11.17 15.27
N PHE A 142 3.94 -10.68 14.02
CA PHE A 142 3.68 -9.28 13.71
C PHE A 142 2.26 -8.84 14.12
N VAL A 143 1.23 -9.62 13.79
CA VAL A 143 -0.16 -9.27 14.14
C VAL A 143 -0.39 -9.36 15.64
N ASN A 144 0.17 -10.37 16.31
CA ASN A 144 0.10 -10.49 17.77
C ASN A 144 0.76 -9.30 18.48
N GLU A 145 1.94 -8.90 18.02
CA GLU A 145 2.65 -7.74 18.57
C GLU A 145 1.87 -6.44 18.33
N LEU A 146 1.31 -6.26 17.14
CA LEU A 146 0.49 -5.11 16.77
C LEU A 146 -0.75 -5.00 17.67
N ALA A 147 -1.48 -6.10 17.84
CA ALA A 147 -2.67 -6.13 18.68
C ALA A 147 -2.35 -5.82 20.16
N ALA A 148 -1.20 -6.27 20.64
CA ALA A 148 -0.78 -6.06 22.04
C ALA A 148 -0.29 -4.64 22.33
N LYS A 149 0.34 -3.97 21.36
CA LYS A 149 1.07 -2.71 21.61
C LYS A 149 0.43 -1.46 20.99
N ASP A 150 -0.23 -1.58 19.84
CA ASP A 150 -0.60 -0.42 19.05
C ASP A 150 -2.12 -0.15 19.03
N GLY A 151 -2.92 -1.14 19.45
CA GLY A 151 -4.38 -1.07 19.40
C GLY A 151 -4.91 -1.11 17.95
N PRO A 152 -6.22 -0.86 17.74
CA PRO A 152 -6.82 -0.93 16.43
C PRO A 152 -6.32 0.17 15.49
N LEU A 153 -5.89 -0.22 14.28
CA LEU A 153 -5.45 0.65 13.21
C LEU A 153 -6.60 1.46 12.61
N ASP A 154 -6.32 2.69 12.24
CA ASP A 154 -7.20 3.46 11.36
C ASP A 154 -7.01 3.09 9.89
N VAL A 155 -5.76 2.78 9.51
CA VAL A 155 -5.42 2.44 8.12
C VAL A 155 -4.37 1.34 8.11
N ALA A 156 -4.56 0.33 7.27
CA ALA A 156 -3.56 -0.68 6.93
C ALA A 156 -3.35 -0.72 5.41
N ILE A 157 -2.18 -0.27 4.93
CA ILE A 157 -1.78 -0.30 3.53
C ILE A 157 -0.94 -1.55 3.29
N LEU A 158 -1.52 -2.57 2.66
CA LEU A 158 -0.85 -3.81 2.31
C LEU A 158 -0.07 -3.63 0.99
N ASN A 159 1.07 -2.93 1.09
CA ASN A 159 1.89 -2.55 -0.05
C ASN A 159 3.01 -3.54 -0.36
N ALA A 160 3.47 -4.34 0.60
CA ALA A 160 4.55 -5.29 0.38
C ALA A 160 4.26 -6.19 -0.83
N GLY A 161 5.22 -6.31 -1.72
CA GLY A 161 5.09 -7.11 -2.92
C GLY A 161 6.43 -7.27 -3.61
N VAL A 162 6.49 -8.25 -4.51
CA VAL A 162 7.68 -8.60 -5.29
C VAL A 162 7.33 -8.80 -6.76
N PHE A 163 8.36 -8.79 -7.60
CA PHE A 163 8.31 -9.13 -9.00
C PHE A 163 9.50 -10.05 -9.28
N GLY A 164 9.26 -11.35 -9.31
CA GLY A 164 10.26 -12.37 -9.55
C GLY A 164 10.73 -12.37 -11.01
N VAL A 165 12.05 -12.36 -11.24
CA VAL A 165 12.62 -12.40 -12.60
C VAL A 165 12.91 -13.82 -13.09
N LYS A 166 12.89 -14.78 -12.18
CA LYS A 166 13.06 -16.22 -12.45
C LYS A 166 12.23 -17.00 -11.45
N TYR A 167 11.93 -18.25 -11.79
CA TYR A 167 11.24 -19.15 -10.88
C TYR A 167 12.15 -19.48 -9.70
N GLU A 168 11.76 -19.02 -8.53
CA GLU A 168 12.43 -19.31 -7.26
C GLU A 168 11.36 -19.59 -6.19
N PRO A 169 11.21 -20.85 -5.73
CA PRO A 169 10.47 -21.10 -4.50
C PRO A 169 11.31 -20.55 -3.34
N LEU A 170 10.85 -19.47 -2.71
CA LEU A 170 11.60 -18.77 -1.68
C LEU A 170 11.35 -19.29 -0.28
N SER A 171 10.20 -19.87 -0.04
CA SER A 171 9.77 -20.21 1.30
C SER A 171 9.88 -21.70 1.58
N LYS A 172 9.92 -22.04 2.86
CA LYS A 172 9.77 -23.43 3.34
C LYS A 172 8.45 -24.09 2.91
N TYR A 173 7.51 -23.30 2.38
CA TYR A 173 6.20 -23.77 1.93
C TYR A 173 6.17 -24.21 0.46
N GLY A 174 7.25 -23.97 -0.28
CA GLY A 174 7.39 -24.41 -1.68
C GLY A 174 6.64 -23.58 -2.71
N TRP A 175 6.12 -22.42 -2.35
CA TRP A 175 5.43 -21.51 -3.27
C TRP A 175 6.42 -20.65 -4.04
N GLU A 176 6.10 -20.43 -5.32
CA GLU A 176 6.79 -19.43 -6.15
C GLU A 176 6.64 -18.05 -5.52
N ASN A 177 7.70 -17.22 -5.66
CA ASN A 177 7.88 -15.98 -4.92
C ASN A 177 6.71 -14.98 -5.05
N ASP A 178 6.22 -14.76 -6.28
CA ASP A 178 5.12 -13.81 -6.49
C ASP A 178 3.81 -14.33 -5.90
N LEU A 179 3.58 -15.64 -5.95
CA LEU A 179 2.42 -16.28 -5.31
C LEU A 179 2.53 -16.23 -3.79
N GLN A 180 3.70 -16.55 -3.24
CA GLN A 180 3.92 -16.51 -1.80
C GLN A 180 3.66 -15.12 -1.24
N VAL A 181 4.37 -14.11 -1.73
CA VAL A 181 4.39 -12.77 -1.15
C VAL A 181 3.15 -11.97 -1.54
N ASN A 182 2.85 -11.93 -2.86
CA ASN A 182 1.79 -11.04 -3.34
C ASN A 182 0.38 -11.59 -3.04
N VAL A 183 0.23 -12.93 -2.94
CA VAL A 183 -1.09 -13.56 -2.77
C VAL A 183 -1.24 -14.16 -1.38
N LEU A 184 -0.55 -15.26 -1.09
CA LEU A 184 -0.78 -16.06 0.11
C LEU A 184 -0.49 -15.29 1.40
N SER A 185 0.68 -14.68 1.49
CA SER A 185 1.09 -13.93 2.67
C SER A 185 0.29 -12.64 2.86
N THR A 186 -0.06 -11.95 1.76
CA THR A 186 -0.92 -10.77 1.82
C THR A 186 -2.34 -11.14 2.26
N ALA A 187 -2.86 -12.27 1.76
CA ALA A 187 -4.14 -12.82 2.20
C ALA A 187 -4.10 -13.20 3.69
N LEU A 188 -3.10 -13.97 4.13
CA LEU A 188 -2.94 -14.36 5.53
C LEU A 188 -2.89 -13.14 6.45
N LEU A 189 -2.05 -12.15 6.12
CA LEU A 189 -1.96 -10.92 6.91
C LEU A 189 -3.31 -10.21 7.02
N SER A 190 -4.05 -10.10 5.90
CA SER A 190 -5.37 -9.45 5.89
C SER A 190 -6.39 -10.17 6.76
N LEU A 191 -6.43 -11.50 6.68
CA LEU A 191 -7.33 -12.34 7.46
C LEU A 191 -7.00 -12.26 8.95
N LEU A 192 -5.72 -12.31 9.31
CA LEU A 192 -5.28 -12.18 10.71
C LEU A 192 -5.59 -10.80 11.30
N LEU A 193 -5.38 -9.72 10.53
CA LEU A 193 -5.73 -8.36 10.96
C LEU A 193 -7.23 -8.21 11.22
N LEU A 194 -8.07 -8.82 10.37
CA LEU A 194 -9.52 -8.82 10.53
C LEU A 194 -9.96 -9.68 11.73
N HIS A 195 -9.42 -10.89 11.85
CA HIS A 195 -9.71 -11.83 12.96
C HIS A 195 -9.34 -11.23 14.32
N ALA A 196 -8.15 -10.67 14.42
CA ALA A 196 -7.66 -10.01 15.65
C ALA A 196 -8.38 -8.68 15.95
N LYS A 197 -9.32 -8.24 15.08
CA LYS A 197 -9.97 -6.92 15.16
C LYS A 197 -8.94 -5.79 15.28
N ALA A 198 -7.81 -5.98 14.61
CA ALA A 198 -6.69 -5.03 14.63
C ALA A 198 -6.93 -3.80 13.75
N ILE A 199 -8.10 -3.70 13.11
CA ILE A 199 -8.52 -2.53 12.32
C ILE A 199 -9.85 -2.03 12.88
N LYS A 200 -9.97 -0.72 13.04
CA LYS A 200 -11.18 -0.09 13.60
C LYS A 200 -12.42 -0.48 12.81
N PRO A 201 -13.51 -0.88 13.47
CA PRO A 201 -14.76 -1.18 12.80
C PRO A 201 -15.33 0.08 12.13
N LYS A 202 -15.98 -0.07 10.99
CA LYS A 202 -16.68 0.96 10.19
C LYS A 202 -15.79 2.07 9.61
N THR A 203 -14.86 2.59 10.39
CA THR A 203 -14.02 3.76 10.01
C THR A 203 -12.60 3.38 9.63
N GLY A 204 -12.15 2.18 9.99
CA GLY A 204 -10.83 1.68 9.59
C GLY A 204 -10.81 1.25 8.13
N VAL A 205 -9.65 1.36 7.49
CA VAL A 205 -9.45 1.00 6.09
C VAL A 205 -8.36 -0.06 5.96
N LEU A 206 -8.70 -1.16 5.29
CA LEU A 206 -7.76 -2.19 4.84
C LEU A 206 -7.59 -2.04 3.32
N GLU A 207 -6.43 -1.55 2.89
CA GLU A 207 -6.13 -1.28 1.50
C GLU A 207 -5.14 -2.30 0.91
N PHE A 208 -5.53 -2.92 -0.20
CA PHE A 208 -4.69 -3.82 -0.98
C PHE A 208 -4.03 -3.09 -2.14
N VAL A 209 -2.69 -3.08 -2.19
CA VAL A 209 -1.97 -2.50 -3.32
C VAL A 209 -1.90 -3.52 -4.47
N ALA A 210 -2.74 -3.28 -5.45
CA ALA A 210 -2.95 -4.10 -6.63
C ALA A 210 -2.30 -3.52 -7.88
N SER A 211 -2.63 -4.06 -9.05
CA SER A 211 -2.15 -3.57 -10.34
C SER A 211 -3.19 -3.81 -11.43
N ARG A 212 -3.48 -2.79 -12.24
CA ARG A 212 -4.35 -2.91 -13.42
C ARG A 212 -3.80 -3.86 -14.50
N ARG A 213 -2.50 -4.18 -14.46
CA ARG A 213 -1.91 -5.17 -15.37
C ARG A 213 -2.57 -6.54 -15.28
N MET A 214 -3.23 -6.86 -14.18
CA MET A 214 -4.00 -8.10 -14.05
C MET A 214 -5.12 -8.23 -15.10
N ARG A 215 -5.64 -7.12 -15.64
CA ARG A 215 -6.69 -7.12 -16.68
C ARG A 215 -6.20 -7.67 -18.03
N THR A 216 -4.88 -7.66 -18.27
CA THR A 216 -4.29 -8.18 -19.50
C THR A 216 -4.06 -9.69 -19.47
N VAL A 217 -4.28 -10.34 -18.33
CA VAL A 217 -4.17 -11.80 -18.21
C VAL A 217 -5.23 -12.45 -19.10
N ARG A 218 -4.81 -13.46 -19.86
CA ARG A 218 -5.70 -14.36 -20.59
C ARG A 218 -5.43 -15.77 -20.11
N LEU A 219 -6.40 -16.30 -19.38
CA LEU A 219 -6.34 -17.69 -18.92
C LEU A 219 -6.74 -18.61 -20.08
N THR A 220 -5.99 -19.70 -20.26
CA THR A 220 -6.37 -20.80 -21.17
C THR A 220 -7.56 -21.57 -20.62
N GLU A 221 -8.24 -22.37 -21.44
CA GLU A 221 -9.33 -23.21 -20.97
C GLU A 221 -8.86 -24.26 -19.94
N GLU A 222 -7.64 -24.77 -20.11
CA GLU A 222 -7.03 -25.69 -19.14
C GLU A 222 -6.82 -25.01 -17.78
N GLU A 223 -6.27 -23.78 -17.78
CA GLU A 223 -6.06 -22.99 -16.55
C GLU A 223 -7.38 -22.66 -15.84
N LYS A 224 -8.42 -22.27 -16.59
CA LYS A 224 -9.74 -21.94 -16.02
C LYS A 224 -10.41 -23.15 -15.37
N ASN A 225 -10.27 -24.32 -16.01
CA ASN A 225 -10.87 -25.57 -15.56
C ASN A 225 -10.01 -26.32 -14.52
N ALA A 226 -8.81 -25.84 -14.22
CA ALA A 226 -7.95 -26.45 -13.22
C ALA A 226 -8.61 -26.38 -11.83
N PRO A 227 -8.43 -27.41 -10.99
CA PRO A 227 -8.91 -27.41 -9.62
C PRO A 227 -8.39 -26.23 -8.81
N SER A 228 -7.12 -25.90 -8.93
CA SER A 228 -6.48 -24.74 -8.29
C SER A 228 -5.59 -23.99 -9.28
N LEU A 229 -5.83 -22.70 -9.41
CA LEU A 229 -4.96 -21.80 -10.19
C LEU A 229 -3.63 -21.53 -9.48
N LEU A 230 -3.61 -21.53 -8.16
CA LEU A 230 -2.37 -21.39 -7.39
C LEU A 230 -1.40 -22.54 -7.77
N GLU A 231 -1.88 -23.77 -7.77
CA GLU A 231 -1.06 -24.92 -8.12
C GLU A 231 -0.58 -24.90 -9.59
N VAL A 232 -1.43 -24.45 -10.51
CA VAL A 232 -1.04 -24.30 -11.92
C VAL A 232 0.15 -23.34 -12.07
N PHE A 233 0.05 -22.17 -11.44
CA PHE A 233 1.08 -21.14 -11.55
C PHE A 233 2.27 -21.33 -10.59
N ASN A 234 2.14 -22.26 -9.64
CA ASN A 234 3.25 -22.69 -8.79
C ASN A 234 4.19 -23.67 -9.48
N ARG A 235 3.77 -24.33 -10.57
CA ARG A 235 4.60 -25.29 -11.27
C ARG A 235 5.77 -24.62 -11.97
N LYS A 236 6.96 -25.20 -11.84
CA LYS A 236 8.13 -24.76 -12.60
C LYS A 236 7.88 -24.95 -14.09
N GLN A 237 7.91 -23.88 -14.83
CA GLN A 237 7.77 -23.88 -16.29
C GLN A 237 9.15 -24.01 -16.94
N GLU A 238 9.24 -24.67 -18.10
CA GLU A 238 10.48 -24.73 -18.90
C GLU A 238 10.99 -23.31 -19.25
N LYS A 239 10.07 -22.42 -19.59
CA LYS A 239 10.35 -21.01 -19.84
C LYS A 239 9.48 -20.17 -18.90
N PHE A 240 10.10 -19.62 -17.87
CA PHE A 240 9.43 -18.75 -16.91
C PHE A 240 9.15 -17.39 -17.51
N ASP A 241 7.88 -17.03 -17.60
CA ASP A 241 7.43 -15.67 -17.97
C ASP A 241 7.16 -14.83 -16.71
N ALA A 242 8.16 -14.09 -16.28
CA ALA A 242 8.10 -13.22 -15.12
C ALA A 242 6.95 -12.19 -15.19
N SER A 243 6.71 -11.65 -16.39
CA SER A 243 5.64 -10.64 -16.58
C SER A 243 4.26 -11.24 -16.39
N ARG A 244 4.03 -12.43 -16.97
CA ARG A 244 2.78 -13.18 -16.81
C ARG A 244 2.58 -13.60 -15.35
N GLN A 245 3.63 -14.13 -14.70
CA GLN A 245 3.58 -14.57 -13.31
C GLN A 245 3.15 -13.44 -12.38
N TYR A 246 3.78 -12.28 -12.50
CA TYR A 246 3.39 -11.09 -11.74
C TYR A 246 1.94 -10.67 -12.02
N GLN A 247 1.53 -10.62 -13.29
CA GLN A 247 0.16 -10.25 -13.66
C GLN A 247 -0.86 -11.22 -13.06
N VAL A 248 -0.57 -12.52 -13.08
CA VAL A 248 -1.41 -13.55 -12.48
C VAL A 248 -1.44 -13.41 -10.96
N SER A 249 -0.31 -13.19 -10.30
CA SER A 249 -0.31 -12.96 -8.84
C SER A 249 -1.20 -11.78 -8.46
N LYS A 250 -1.20 -10.71 -9.25
CA LYS A 250 -2.10 -9.56 -9.03
C LYS A 250 -3.56 -9.85 -9.39
N LEU A 251 -3.84 -10.73 -10.37
CA LEU A 251 -5.19 -11.22 -10.65
C LEU A 251 -5.75 -12.01 -9.47
N LEU A 252 -4.96 -12.96 -8.96
CA LEU A 252 -5.36 -13.79 -7.81
C LEU A 252 -5.58 -12.94 -6.55
N LEU A 253 -4.70 -11.96 -6.29
CA LEU A 253 -4.87 -11.02 -5.17
C LEU A 253 -6.17 -10.21 -5.29
N VAL A 254 -6.48 -9.68 -6.48
CA VAL A 254 -7.69 -8.89 -6.69
C VAL A 254 -8.95 -9.74 -6.62
N ALA A 255 -8.92 -10.97 -7.13
CA ALA A 255 -10.03 -11.91 -6.99
C ALA A 255 -10.26 -12.30 -5.53
N PHE A 256 -9.20 -12.60 -4.77
CA PHE A 256 -9.27 -12.84 -3.33
C PHE A 256 -9.89 -11.64 -2.60
N TYR A 257 -9.35 -10.43 -2.83
CA TYR A 257 -9.83 -9.21 -2.23
C TYR A 257 -11.33 -8.97 -2.50
N LYS A 258 -11.76 -9.14 -3.75
CA LYS A 258 -13.17 -8.96 -4.15
C LYS A 258 -14.11 -9.87 -3.36
N SER A 259 -13.76 -11.16 -3.26
CA SER A 259 -14.57 -12.11 -2.49
C SER A 259 -14.53 -11.83 -0.99
N LEU A 260 -13.37 -11.44 -0.44
CA LEU A 260 -13.22 -11.05 0.96
C LEU A 260 -14.10 -9.84 1.30
N ALA A 261 -14.08 -8.79 0.48
CA ALA A 261 -14.90 -7.61 0.67
C ALA A 261 -16.41 -7.94 0.62
N THR A 262 -16.85 -8.72 -0.38
CA THR A 262 -18.26 -9.16 -0.48
C THR A 262 -18.71 -9.94 0.76
N ARG A 263 -17.88 -10.86 1.25
CA ARG A 263 -18.21 -11.66 2.45
C ARG A 263 -18.23 -10.82 3.73
N SER A 264 -17.29 -9.91 3.89
CA SER A 264 -17.21 -9.07 5.10
C SER A 264 -18.41 -8.13 5.21
N ALA A 265 -18.93 -7.60 4.11
CA ALA A 265 -20.15 -6.81 4.09
C ALA A 265 -21.38 -7.59 4.58
N ASN A 266 -21.43 -8.90 4.28
CA ASN A 266 -22.57 -9.77 4.60
C ASN A 266 -22.52 -10.34 6.03
N LEU A 267 -21.34 -10.48 6.62
CA LEU A 267 -21.15 -11.25 7.86
C LEU A 267 -21.05 -10.40 9.12
N VAL A 268 -20.61 -9.16 9.02
CA VAL A 268 -20.30 -8.36 10.22
C VAL A 268 -20.83 -6.94 10.10
N GLN A 269 -21.90 -6.63 10.85
CA GLN A 269 -22.22 -5.23 11.11
C GLN A 269 -21.01 -4.56 11.77
N GLY A 270 -20.35 -3.68 11.00
CA GLY A 270 -19.20 -2.92 11.49
C GLY A 270 -17.83 -3.39 10.98
N SER A 271 -17.78 -4.19 9.92
CA SER A 271 -16.51 -4.47 9.22
C SER A 271 -15.78 -3.17 8.82
N PRO A 272 -14.43 -3.16 8.80
CA PRO A 272 -13.69 -2.03 8.24
C PRO A 272 -13.98 -1.92 6.73
N ILE A 273 -13.63 -0.78 6.16
CA ILE A 273 -13.68 -0.57 4.71
C ILE A 273 -12.52 -1.37 4.10
N ILE A 274 -12.85 -2.29 3.20
CA ILE A 274 -11.87 -3.08 2.46
C ILE A 274 -11.84 -2.55 1.03
N THR A 275 -10.69 -2.04 0.58
CA THR A 275 -10.53 -1.42 -0.73
C THR A 275 -9.25 -1.90 -1.42
N ALA A 276 -9.14 -1.65 -2.72
CA ALA A 276 -7.91 -1.90 -3.46
C ALA A 276 -7.47 -0.64 -4.21
N VAL A 277 -6.17 -0.52 -4.44
CA VAL A 277 -5.59 0.63 -5.12
C VAL A 277 -4.57 0.20 -6.18
N CYS A 278 -4.51 0.93 -7.30
CA CYS A 278 -3.43 0.79 -8.28
C CYS A 278 -2.67 2.12 -8.41
N PRO A 279 -1.38 2.16 -8.04
CA PRO A 279 -0.56 3.37 -8.12
C PRO A 279 -0.23 3.80 -9.56
N GLY A 280 -0.62 3.02 -10.56
CA GLY A 280 -0.19 3.19 -11.95
C GLY A 280 1.20 2.59 -12.21
N PHE A 281 1.80 2.96 -13.34
CA PHE A 281 3.16 2.56 -13.68
C PHE A 281 4.15 3.48 -12.97
N CYS A 282 4.71 3.01 -11.86
CA CYS A 282 5.64 3.79 -11.04
C CYS A 282 7.08 3.29 -11.19
N GLN A 283 8.01 4.22 -11.09
CA GLN A 283 9.41 3.90 -10.86
C GLN A 283 9.51 3.18 -9.51
N SER A 284 9.73 1.87 -9.51
CA SER A 284 9.82 1.10 -8.28
C SER A 284 11.01 0.17 -8.27
N ASN A 285 11.48 -0.13 -7.08
CA ASN A 285 12.55 -1.10 -6.87
C ASN A 285 12.08 -2.57 -6.99
N LEU A 286 10.85 -2.81 -7.44
CA LEU A 286 10.28 -4.15 -7.65
C LEU A 286 11.12 -5.01 -8.61
N SER A 287 11.77 -4.40 -9.61
CA SER A 287 12.56 -5.08 -10.64
C SER A 287 14.06 -5.14 -10.36
N ARG A 288 14.50 -5.14 -9.09
CA ARG A 288 15.93 -5.19 -8.71
C ARG A 288 16.71 -6.41 -9.25
N GLY A 289 16.01 -7.46 -9.66
CA GLY A 289 16.63 -8.66 -10.23
C GLY A 289 17.06 -8.56 -11.68
N HIS A 290 16.64 -7.53 -12.43
CA HIS A 290 17.07 -7.34 -13.81
C HIS A 290 18.43 -6.66 -13.84
N GLN A 291 19.50 -7.41 -14.17
CA GLN A 291 20.87 -6.90 -14.33
C GLN A 291 21.28 -6.95 -15.81
N GLY A 292 22.00 -5.92 -16.28
CA GLY A 292 22.59 -5.85 -17.60
C GLY A 292 22.47 -4.47 -18.24
N PHE A 293 23.49 -4.04 -18.98
CA PHE A 293 23.59 -2.71 -19.59
C PHE A 293 22.36 -2.33 -20.44
N ALA A 294 21.83 -3.24 -21.24
CA ALA A 294 20.63 -3.00 -22.05
C ALA A 294 19.37 -2.83 -21.20
N ALA A 295 19.25 -3.59 -20.09
CA ALA A 295 18.16 -3.45 -19.14
C ALA A 295 18.25 -2.13 -18.37
N ASP A 296 19.44 -1.69 -18.05
CA ASP A 296 19.67 -0.42 -17.34
C ASP A 296 19.39 0.79 -18.24
N VAL A 297 19.77 0.75 -19.51
CA VAL A 297 19.43 1.78 -20.50
C VAL A 297 17.93 1.83 -20.77
N LEU A 298 17.27 0.68 -20.97
CA LEU A 298 15.84 0.62 -21.16
C LEU A 298 15.09 1.13 -19.91
N ARG A 299 15.57 0.77 -18.71
CA ARG A 299 15.03 1.26 -17.43
C ARG A 299 15.20 2.77 -17.31
N ALA A 300 16.36 3.33 -17.67
CA ALA A 300 16.60 4.76 -17.64
C ALA A 300 15.66 5.52 -18.58
N VAL A 301 15.45 5.02 -19.80
CA VAL A 301 14.53 5.61 -20.79
C VAL A 301 13.08 5.52 -20.30
N LEU A 302 12.62 4.35 -19.84
CA LEU A 302 11.27 4.17 -19.30
C LEU A 302 11.03 5.03 -18.06
N ASN A 303 12.01 5.09 -17.15
CA ASN A 303 11.93 5.93 -15.96
C ASN A 303 11.84 7.42 -16.27
N THR A 304 12.41 7.87 -17.40
CA THR A 304 12.44 9.29 -17.75
C THR A 304 11.15 9.75 -18.44
N PHE A 305 10.53 8.88 -19.25
CA PHE A 305 9.45 9.30 -20.16
C PHE A 305 8.09 8.63 -19.93
N VAL A 306 8.02 7.48 -19.27
CA VAL A 306 6.80 6.67 -19.22
C VAL A 306 6.31 6.39 -17.80
N LEU A 307 7.20 6.31 -16.81
CA LEU A 307 6.83 5.90 -15.46
C LEU A 307 6.54 7.11 -14.56
N ARG A 308 5.43 7.05 -13.84
CA ARG A 308 5.13 8.00 -12.75
C ARG A 308 6.24 7.91 -11.68
N ARG A 309 6.54 9.03 -11.05
CA ARG A 309 7.45 9.02 -9.90
C ARG A 309 6.83 8.24 -8.75
N THR A 310 7.68 7.66 -7.93
CA THR A 310 7.24 6.91 -6.74
C THR A 310 6.37 7.75 -5.82
N GLU A 311 6.70 9.04 -5.69
CA GLU A 311 5.95 10.00 -4.86
C GLU A 311 4.51 10.22 -5.37
N GLU A 312 4.34 10.28 -6.71
CA GLU A 312 3.03 10.44 -7.35
C GLU A 312 2.17 9.18 -7.18
N GLY A 313 2.77 7.99 -7.36
CA GLY A 313 2.09 6.73 -7.13
C GLY A 313 1.69 6.52 -5.67
N ALA A 314 2.54 6.95 -4.73
CA ALA A 314 2.23 6.89 -3.31
C ALA A 314 1.10 7.85 -2.90
N ARG A 315 0.88 8.94 -3.64
CA ARG A 315 -0.30 9.78 -3.43
C ARG A 315 -1.58 8.96 -3.62
N THR A 316 -1.63 8.14 -4.68
CA THR A 316 -2.79 7.29 -4.94
C THR A 316 -3.05 6.29 -3.79
N LEU A 317 -1.99 5.74 -3.17
CA LEU A 317 -2.12 4.88 -1.98
C LEU A 317 -2.74 5.66 -0.81
N VAL A 318 -2.30 6.88 -0.57
CA VAL A 318 -2.81 7.71 0.53
C VAL A 318 -4.25 8.17 0.27
N THR A 319 -4.58 8.60 -0.95
CA THR A 319 -5.96 9.02 -1.30
C THR A 319 -6.92 7.83 -1.36
N GLY A 320 -6.42 6.61 -1.63
CA GLY A 320 -7.20 5.37 -1.58
C GLY A 320 -7.73 5.02 -0.19
N THR A 321 -7.09 5.53 0.87
CA THR A 321 -7.44 5.22 2.27
C THR A 321 -8.45 6.18 2.91
N ILE A 322 -9.09 7.07 2.14
CA ILE A 322 -10.17 7.91 2.68
C ILE A 322 -11.33 7.01 3.10
N PRO A 323 -11.84 7.11 4.36
CA PRO A 323 -12.81 6.18 4.90
C PRO A 323 -14.25 6.50 4.45
N GLU A 324 -14.55 6.28 3.18
CA GLU A 324 -15.86 6.41 2.57
C GLU A 324 -16.47 5.03 2.35
N GLU A 325 -17.68 4.78 2.81
CA GLU A 325 -18.37 3.47 2.68
C GLU A 325 -18.44 3.00 1.22
N GLU A 326 -18.59 3.92 0.28
CA GLU A 326 -18.63 3.65 -1.16
C GLU A 326 -17.36 2.98 -1.70
N ARG A 327 -16.25 3.08 -0.97
CA ARG A 327 -14.96 2.46 -1.34
C ARG A 327 -14.90 0.98 -1.01
N HIS A 328 -15.80 0.49 -0.18
CA HIS A 328 -15.83 -0.92 0.19
C HIS A 328 -16.09 -1.81 -1.05
N GLY A 329 -15.17 -2.74 -1.31
CA GLY A 329 -15.24 -3.62 -2.48
C GLY A 329 -14.93 -2.95 -3.83
N ARG A 330 -14.46 -1.69 -3.82
CA ARG A 330 -14.16 -0.90 -5.03
C ARG A 330 -12.67 -0.74 -5.25
N PHE A 331 -12.28 -0.28 -6.45
CA PHE A 331 -10.90 -0.15 -6.89
C PHE A 331 -10.54 1.32 -7.20
N TRP A 332 -9.61 1.87 -6.43
CA TRP A 332 -9.14 3.25 -6.58
C TRP A 332 -7.95 3.34 -7.53
N TYR A 333 -8.04 4.07 -8.61
CA TYR A 333 -6.92 4.40 -9.52
C TYR A 333 -7.23 5.64 -10.35
N ASP A 334 -6.20 6.31 -10.83
CA ASP A 334 -6.28 7.56 -11.60
C ASP A 334 -7.15 8.64 -10.89
N ASP A 335 -7.12 8.63 -9.54
CA ASP A 335 -7.90 9.50 -8.66
C ASP A 335 -9.43 9.34 -8.80
N GLU A 336 -9.88 8.17 -9.24
CA GLU A 336 -11.30 7.83 -9.41
C GLU A 336 -11.62 6.46 -8.78
N LEU A 337 -12.88 6.31 -8.38
CA LEU A 337 -13.41 5.08 -7.82
C LEU A 337 -14.08 4.23 -8.91
N HIS A 338 -13.60 3.01 -9.07
CA HIS A 338 -14.05 2.08 -10.09
C HIS A 338 -14.56 0.78 -9.50
N ASP A 339 -15.39 0.08 -10.26
CA ASP A 339 -15.71 -1.30 -9.97
C ASP A 339 -14.51 -2.21 -10.20
N VAL A 340 -14.45 -3.30 -9.44
CA VAL A 340 -13.43 -4.34 -9.65
C VAL A 340 -13.75 -5.09 -10.93
N MET A 341 -12.96 -4.83 -11.96
CA MET A 341 -13.06 -5.51 -13.27
C MET A 341 -11.94 -6.55 -13.37
N LEU A 342 -12.31 -7.82 -13.38
CA LEU A 342 -11.42 -8.93 -13.72
C LEU A 342 -11.34 -9.09 -15.25
N PRO A 343 -10.38 -9.88 -15.79
CA PRO A 343 -10.32 -10.17 -17.22
C PRO A 343 -11.63 -10.77 -17.74
N ASP A 344 -12.07 -10.37 -18.95
CA ASP A 344 -13.36 -10.80 -19.53
C ASP A 344 -13.46 -12.32 -19.71
N ASN A 345 -12.33 -13.02 -19.79
CA ASN A 345 -12.30 -14.46 -20.05
C ASN A 345 -12.28 -15.35 -18.79
N VAL A 346 -12.50 -14.77 -17.60
CA VAL A 346 -12.60 -15.59 -16.37
C VAL A 346 -14.03 -16.12 -16.10
N GLY A 347 -15.01 -15.71 -16.92
CA GLY A 347 -16.41 -16.06 -16.74
C GLY A 347 -17.09 -15.20 -15.67
N ASP A 348 -17.97 -15.80 -14.88
CA ASP A 348 -18.62 -15.06 -13.78
C ASP A 348 -17.61 -14.58 -12.75
N THR A 349 -17.53 -13.26 -12.62
CA THR A 349 -16.54 -12.57 -11.79
C THR A 349 -16.64 -12.95 -10.32
N GLN A 350 -17.85 -13.08 -9.78
CA GLN A 350 -18.03 -13.41 -8.37
C GLN A 350 -17.75 -14.89 -8.09
N GLN A 351 -18.14 -15.79 -9.00
CA GLN A 351 -17.85 -17.20 -8.90
C GLN A 351 -16.33 -17.44 -8.96
N PHE A 352 -15.64 -16.80 -9.90
CA PHE A 352 -14.18 -16.84 -9.99
C PHE A 352 -13.51 -16.32 -8.71
N ALA A 353 -13.94 -15.17 -8.20
CA ALA A 353 -13.41 -14.59 -6.98
C ALA A 353 -13.61 -15.53 -5.76
N ASN A 354 -14.77 -16.17 -5.65
CA ASN A 354 -15.05 -17.12 -4.57
C ASN A 354 -14.18 -18.38 -4.67
N LYS A 355 -13.94 -18.89 -5.89
CA LYS A 355 -13.00 -20.00 -6.13
C LYS A 355 -11.60 -19.63 -5.66
N ILE A 356 -11.10 -18.46 -6.05
CA ILE A 356 -9.75 -18.03 -5.66
C ILE A 356 -9.65 -17.82 -4.14
N LEU A 357 -10.66 -17.24 -3.49
CA LEU A 357 -10.66 -17.12 -2.03
C LEU A 357 -10.52 -18.51 -1.37
N GLN A 358 -11.28 -19.51 -1.85
CA GLN A 358 -11.23 -20.86 -1.31
C GLN A 358 -9.87 -21.52 -1.56
N ASP A 359 -9.31 -21.39 -2.77
CA ASP A 359 -7.98 -21.90 -3.11
C ASP A 359 -6.91 -21.32 -2.17
N VAL A 360 -6.95 -20.00 -1.95
CA VAL A 360 -5.99 -19.29 -1.09
C VAL A 360 -6.12 -19.75 0.37
N ILE A 361 -7.34 -19.85 0.89
CA ILE A 361 -7.56 -20.33 2.27
C ILE A 361 -7.07 -21.77 2.41
N THR A 362 -7.39 -22.64 1.47
CA THR A 362 -6.96 -24.04 1.50
C THR A 362 -5.44 -24.16 1.47
N ALA A 363 -4.75 -23.41 0.61
CA ALA A 363 -3.30 -23.40 0.54
C ALA A 363 -2.67 -22.93 1.86
N ILE A 364 -3.16 -21.85 2.45
CA ILE A 364 -2.67 -21.35 3.73
C ILE A 364 -2.90 -22.36 4.85
N GLN A 365 -4.07 -23.01 4.90
CA GLN A 365 -4.38 -24.03 5.92
C GLN A 365 -3.52 -25.30 5.80
N CYS A 366 -3.14 -25.68 4.56
CA CYS A 366 -2.19 -26.79 4.35
C CYS A 366 -0.78 -26.44 4.84
N ASP A 367 -0.39 -25.19 4.72
CA ASP A 367 0.96 -24.72 5.05
C ASP A 367 1.12 -24.36 6.55
N THR A 368 0.02 -24.07 7.22
CA THR A 368 0.02 -23.61 8.61
C THR A 368 -1.00 -24.38 9.45
N SER A 369 -0.65 -24.66 10.71
CA SER A 369 -1.61 -25.19 11.68
C SER A 369 -2.56 -24.14 12.25
N VAL A 370 -2.53 -22.91 11.71
CA VAL A 370 -3.27 -21.77 12.24
C VAL A 370 -4.69 -21.77 11.67
N PRO A 371 -5.72 -21.60 12.52
CA PRO A 371 -7.08 -21.42 12.03
C PRO A 371 -7.16 -20.15 11.19
N VAL A 372 -7.36 -20.29 9.92
CA VAL A 372 -7.80 -19.21 9.04
C VAL A 372 -9.33 -19.26 9.08
N VAL A 373 -9.96 -18.22 9.61
CA VAL A 373 -11.39 -18.08 9.92
C VAL A 373 -12.32 -18.55 8.84
#